data_374ffb916a5f766d2327e55834d18153
#
_entry.id   374ffb916a5f766d2327e55834d18153
#
_cell.length_a   1.000
_cell.length_b   1.000
_cell.length_c   1.000
_cell.angle_alpha   90.00
_cell.angle_beta   90.00
_cell.angle_gamma   90.00
#
_symmetry.space_group_name_H-M   'P 1'
#
loop_
_entity.id
_entity.type
_entity.pdbx_description
1 polymer ?
#
loop_
_entity_poly.entity_id
_entity_poly.type
_entity_poly.pdbx_seq_one_letter_code
_entity_poly.pdbx_strand_id
1 'polypeptide(L)'
;MRNNKLGAIFLLSGHCLSDPINMESINSMHLDAEPTFSVDGKEVYLNCHNREGRSGSDICVSYFDGSEWSEPSVVHEVSSDEYSDFEPLLSPDGSQLFIMSDRPGGKGSMDLWVSSRIENGWGSPVNLEGPFNTPYMDHCIYFSGDNWEIAYWTSTRPGGYGANDIWTSEKIDGVWQEAVNMGPNINSEFDEHHSLPSKDGKSLYITAALPEGYGGEDIYVSYLEPNGIWSDLVNLGPEVNTETADRCPAFSPDYSLFYFDSERSGGKGEKDIWYVPYDSIRNIR
;
A
#
# COMPACT_ATOMS: atom_id res chain seq x y z
N MET A 1 -41.05 -29.64 -43.01
CA MET A 1 -39.71 -29.85 -42.45
C MET A 1 -39.08 -28.47 -42.28
N ARG A 2 -39.14 -27.92 -41.07
CA ARG A 2 -38.48 -26.64 -40.72
C ARG A 2 -37.45 -26.94 -39.64
N ASN A 3 -36.17 -26.77 -39.98
CA ASN A 3 -35.06 -26.89 -39.07
C ASN A 3 -34.95 -25.62 -38.21
N ASN A 4 -35.28 -25.72 -36.92
CA ASN A 4 -34.96 -24.73 -35.94
C ASN A 4 -33.52 -25.01 -35.43
N LYS A 5 -32.59 -24.14 -35.82
CA LYS A 5 -31.29 -24.01 -35.14
C LYS A 5 -31.50 -23.15 -33.91
N LEU A 6 -31.47 -23.74 -32.72
CA LEU A 6 -31.26 -23.03 -31.47
C LEU A 6 -29.80 -22.49 -31.45
N GLY A 7 -29.65 -21.19 -31.57
CA GLY A 7 -28.41 -20.52 -31.26
C GLY A 7 -28.22 -20.50 -29.74
N ALA A 8 -27.17 -21.10 -29.27
CA ALA A 8 -26.72 -20.95 -27.89
C ALA A 8 -26.27 -19.49 -27.69
N ILE A 9 -27.03 -18.74 -26.94
CA ILE A 9 -26.62 -17.44 -26.42
C ILE A 9 -25.66 -17.74 -25.27
N PHE A 10 -24.36 -17.55 -25.49
CA PHE A 10 -23.41 -17.41 -24.41
C PHE A 10 -23.75 -16.11 -23.68
N LEU A 11 -24.42 -16.21 -22.56
CA LEU A 11 -24.46 -15.15 -21.57
C LEU A 11 -23.03 -15.05 -20.98
N LEU A 12 -22.25 -14.14 -21.49
CA LEU A 12 -21.14 -13.58 -20.75
C LEU A 12 -21.76 -12.99 -19.47
N SER A 13 -21.50 -13.60 -18.35
CA SER A 13 -21.75 -13.00 -17.03
C SER A 13 -20.86 -11.77 -16.93
N GLY A 14 -21.38 -10.63 -17.41
CA GLY A 14 -20.77 -9.34 -17.14
C GLY A 14 -20.78 -9.15 -15.63
N HIS A 15 -19.64 -9.27 -15.00
CA HIS A 15 -19.43 -8.66 -13.71
C HIS A 15 -19.68 -7.17 -13.92
N CYS A 16 -20.71 -6.63 -13.31
CA CYS A 16 -20.91 -5.19 -13.25
C CYS A 16 -19.80 -4.69 -12.33
N LEU A 17 -18.70 -4.25 -12.94
CA LEU A 17 -17.59 -3.64 -12.22
C LEU A 17 -18.17 -2.34 -11.61
N SER A 18 -17.99 -2.16 -10.32
CA SER A 18 -18.45 -0.95 -9.64
C SER A 18 -17.38 0.11 -9.79
N ASP A 19 -17.80 1.31 -10.21
CA ASP A 19 -16.89 2.47 -10.20
C ASP A 19 -16.25 2.64 -8.81
N PRO A 20 -14.99 3.07 -8.73
CA PRO A 20 -14.34 3.38 -7.46
C PRO A 20 -15.11 4.43 -6.66
N ILE A 21 -15.16 4.23 -5.36
CA ILE A 21 -15.86 5.12 -4.43
C ILE A 21 -14.82 5.95 -3.67
N ASN A 22 -15.00 7.29 -3.69
CA ASN A 22 -14.17 8.22 -2.92
C ASN A 22 -14.46 8.10 -1.42
N MET A 23 -13.43 8.06 -0.59
CA MET A 23 -13.56 8.02 0.87
C MET A 23 -13.75 9.43 1.43
N GLU A 24 -14.88 10.06 1.05
CA GLU A 24 -15.15 11.49 1.27
C GLU A 24 -15.01 11.96 2.73
N SER A 25 -15.32 11.12 3.71
CA SER A 25 -15.25 11.49 5.12
C SER A 25 -13.81 11.69 5.62
N ILE A 26 -12.83 11.11 4.97
CA ILE A 26 -11.41 11.18 5.33
C ILE A 26 -10.66 12.17 4.43
N ASN A 27 -10.97 12.17 3.14
CA ASN A 27 -10.31 13.01 2.16
C ASN A 27 -10.59 14.51 2.36
N SER A 28 -9.57 15.33 2.13
CA SER A 28 -9.61 16.79 2.23
C SER A 28 -9.40 17.48 0.87
N MET A 29 -9.17 18.79 0.88
CA MET A 29 -8.74 19.55 -0.29
C MET A 29 -7.23 19.41 -0.59
N HIS A 30 -6.49 18.71 0.24
CA HIS A 30 -5.07 18.46 0.11
C HIS A 30 -4.81 17.00 -0.29
N LEU A 31 -3.58 16.53 -0.13
CA LEU A 31 -3.24 15.14 -0.33
C LEU A 31 -3.63 14.31 0.89
N ASP A 32 -4.38 13.24 0.67
CA ASP A 32 -4.69 12.18 1.63
C ASP A 32 -4.44 10.83 0.95
N ALA A 33 -3.55 9.99 1.52
CA ALA A 33 -3.03 8.80 0.87
C ALA A 33 -2.61 7.70 1.87
N GLU A 34 -2.24 6.53 1.36
CA GLU A 34 -1.54 5.47 2.10
C GLU A 34 -2.31 4.97 3.32
N PRO A 35 -3.58 4.55 3.19
CA PRO A 35 -4.37 4.16 4.34
C PRO A 35 -3.92 2.80 4.90
N THR A 36 -3.86 2.68 6.22
CA THR A 36 -3.72 1.41 6.94
C THR A 36 -4.75 1.32 8.05
N PHE A 37 -5.38 0.16 8.22
CA PHE A 37 -6.53 0.00 9.12
C PHE A 37 -6.17 -0.87 10.32
N SER A 38 -6.75 -0.55 11.48
CA SER A 38 -6.75 -1.45 12.63
C SER A 38 -7.59 -2.70 12.33
N VAL A 39 -7.22 -3.84 12.93
CA VAL A 39 -7.90 -5.13 12.68
C VAL A 39 -9.38 -5.10 13.07
N ASP A 40 -9.77 -4.26 14.03
CA ASP A 40 -11.17 -4.08 14.44
C ASP A 40 -11.93 -3.07 13.56
N GLY A 41 -11.26 -2.46 12.59
CA GLY A 41 -11.82 -1.50 11.63
C GLY A 41 -12.22 -0.17 12.23
N LYS A 42 -11.68 0.19 13.41
CA LYS A 42 -12.06 1.43 14.11
C LYS A 42 -11.06 2.56 13.98
N GLU A 43 -9.85 2.27 13.57
CA GLU A 43 -8.81 3.26 13.30
C GLU A 43 -8.34 3.12 11.85
N VAL A 44 -8.11 4.23 11.17
CA VAL A 44 -7.34 4.31 9.94
C VAL A 44 -6.25 5.34 10.13
N TYR A 45 -5.02 4.92 9.88
CA TYR A 45 -3.87 5.82 9.77
C TYR A 45 -3.63 6.09 8.29
N LEU A 46 -3.24 7.30 7.98
CA LEU A 46 -3.01 7.73 6.61
C LEU A 46 -1.92 8.78 6.55
N ASN A 47 -1.30 8.93 5.40
CA ASN A 47 -0.51 10.11 5.09
C ASN A 47 -1.44 11.28 4.78
N CYS A 48 -1.20 12.43 5.37
CA CYS A 48 -2.01 13.63 5.19
C CYS A 48 -1.15 14.88 5.04
N HIS A 49 -1.59 15.81 4.21
CA HIS A 49 -0.87 17.06 4.00
C HIS A 49 -1.63 18.26 4.55
N ASN A 50 -0.86 19.27 5.00
CA ASN A 50 -1.37 20.60 5.38
C ASN A 50 -2.52 20.55 6.40
N ARG A 51 -2.45 19.62 7.36
CA ARG A 51 -3.44 19.50 8.45
C ARG A 51 -3.05 20.39 9.64
N GLU A 52 -4.04 20.84 10.37
CA GLU A 52 -3.89 21.63 11.63
C GLU A 52 -2.98 22.86 11.52
N GLY A 53 -2.87 23.46 10.30
CA GLY A 53 -1.99 24.60 10.04
C GLY A 53 -0.51 24.27 9.90
N ARG A 54 -0.15 22.97 9.90
CA ARG A 54 1.21 22.47 9.58
C ARG A 54 1.39 22.43 8.08
N SER A 55 2.62 22.50 7.64
CA SER A 55 3.00 22.32 6.23
C SER A 55 3.80 21.03 6.09
N GLY A 56 3.60 20.32 4.96
CA GLY A 56 4.32 19.09 4.69
C GLY A 56 3.47 17.84 4.90
N SER A 57 4.13 16.73 5.07
CA SER A 57 3.56 15.40 5.17
C SER A 57 3.62 14.90 6.61
N ASP A 58 2.49 14.49 7.12
CA ASP A 58 2.30 13.98 8.47
C ASP A 58 1.56 12.64 8.45
N ILE A 59 1.65 11.89 9.54
CA ILE A 59 0.77 10.77 9.80
C ILE A 59 -0.48 11.27 10.53
N CYS A 60 -1.63 11.00 9.95
CA CYS A 60 -2.93 11.28 10.55
C CYS A 60 -3.66 10.02 11.00
N VAL A 61 -4.59 10.16 11.90
CA VAL A 61 -5.52 9.10 12.33
C VAL A 61 -6.96 9.58 12.27
N SER A 62 -7.86 8.72 11.80
CA SER A 62 -9.30 8.89 11.88
C SER A 62 -9.93 7.71 12.61
N TYR A 63 -11.02 7.96 13.32
CA TYR A 63 -11.72 6.98 14.14
C TYR A 63 -13.13 6.73 13.61
N PHE A 64 -13.51 5.46 13.50
CA PHE A 64 -14.85 5.04 13.09
C PHE A 64 -15.76 4.86 14.32
N ASP A 65 -16.84 5.61 14.40
CA ASP A 65 -17.80 5.55 15.53
C ASP A 65 -18.88 4.46 15.38
N GLY A 66 -18.86 3.73 14.25
CA GLY A 66 -19.87 2.72 13.89
C GLY A 66 -20.83 3.20 12.80
N SER A 67 -20.77 4.47 12.42
CA SER A 67 -21.57 5.07 11.34
C SER A 67 -20.72 5.87 10.36
N GLU A 68 -19.77 6.64 10.86
CA GLU A 68 -18.92 7.51 10.05
C GLU A 68 -17.50 7.61 10.61
N TRP A 69 -16.57 7.99 9.75
CA TRP A 69 -15.20 8.31 10.12
C TRP A 69 -15.10 9.76 10.63
N SER A 70 -14.33 9.98 11.68
CA SER A 70 -14.00 11.33 12.15
C SER A 70 -13.13 12.05 11.11
N GLU A 71 -13.07 13.37 11.17
CA GLU A 71 -12.03 14.11 10.44
C GLU A 71 -10.64 13.64 10.93
N PRO A 72 -9.69 13.34 10.03
CA PRO A 72 -8.35 12.94 10.43
C PRO A 72 -7.61 14.03 11.20
N SER A 73 -6.91 13.62 12.26
CA SER A 73 -6.06 14.49 13.09
C SER A 73 -4.62 13.99 13.09
N VAL A 74 -3.65 14.90 13.23
CA VAL A 74 -2.22 14.57 13.22
C VAL A 74 -1.86 13.74 14.44
N VAL A 75 -1.08 12.68 14.24
CA VAL A 75 -0.49 11.87 15.31
C VAL A 75 0.84 12.50 15.73
N HIS A 76 0.78 13.46 16.63
CA HIS A 76 1.90 14.33 17.03
C HIS A 76 3.09 13.57 17.63
N GLU A 77 2.87 12.38 18.21
CA GLU A 77 3.93 11.56 18.78
C GLU A 77 4.85 10.94 17.73
N VAL A 78 4.33 10.74 16.51
CA VAL A 78 5.08 10.14 15.41
C VAL A 78 5.42 11.13 14.31
N SER A 79 4.63 12.19 14.14
CA SER A 79 4.83 13.23 13.14
C SER A 79 5.65 14.41 13.69
N SER A 80 6.43 15.05 12.85
CA SER A 80 7.31 16.18 13.20
C SER A 80 7.06 17.38 12.31
N ASP A 81 7.14 18.60 12.85
CA ASP A 81 7.13 19.84 12.07
C ASP A 81 8.43 20.06 11.27
N GLU A 82 9.49 19.31 11.58
CA GLU A 82 10.82 19.49 11.01
C GLU A 82 11.14 18.48 9.92
N TYR A 83 10.44 17.33 9.89
CA TYR A 83 10.73 16.19 9.01
C TYR A 83 9.44 15.76 8.29
N SER A 84 9.62 15.05 7.20
CA SER A 84 8.50 14.45 6.46
C SER A 84 8.26 13.03 6.92
N ASP A 85 7.03 12.70 7.23
CA ASP A 85 6.60 11.40 7.72
C ASP A 85 5.52 10.83 6.80
N PHE A 86 5.75 9.63 6.24
CA PHE A 86 4.94 9.00 5.20
C PHE A 86 4.67 7.52 5.52
N GLU A 87 3.81 6.89 4.73
CA GLU A 87 3.64 5.45 4.59
C GLU A 87 3.39 4.74 5.93
N PRO A 88 2.32 5.12 6.65
CA PRO A 88 1.99 4.42 7.87
C PRO A 88 1.60 2.97 7.59
N LEU A 89 2.14 2.03 8.36
CA LEU A 89 1.69 0.64 8.39
C LEU A 89 1.44 0.21 9.83
N LEU A 90 0.19 -0.09 10.16
CA LEU A 90 -0.19 -0.58 11.48
C LEU A 90 -0.01 -2.10 11.57
N SER A 91 0.61 -2.59 12.65
CA SER A 91 0.69 -4.03 12.91
C SER A 91 -0.70 -4.63 13.17
N PRO A 92 -0.96 -5.93 12.83
CA PRO A 92 -2.27 -6.55 13.01
C PRO A 92 -2.76 -6.56 14.45
N ASP A 93 -1.86 -6.59 15.42
CA ASP A 93 -2.20 -6.49 16.84
C ASP A 93 -2.34 -5.05 17.34
N GLY A 94 -2.11 -4.06 16.45
CA GLY A 94 -2.17 -2.64 16.76
C GLY A 94 -1.06 -2.14 17.67
N SER A 95 -0.05 -2.95 17.96
CA SER A 95 1.01 -2.61 18.93
C SER A 95 2.16 -1.79 18.33
N GLN A 96 2.32 -1.79 17.01
CA GLN A 96 3.39 -1.10 16.29
C GLN A 96 2.84 -0.30 15.11
N LEU A 97 3.40 0.89 14.90
CA LEU A 97 3.17 1.72 13.72
C LEU A 97 4.50 1.96 13.03
N PHE A 98 4.63 1.43 11.83
CA PHE A 98 5.79 1.67 10.96
C PHE A 98 5.53 2.91 10.13
N ILE A 99 6.57 3.68 9.89
CA ILE A 99 6.53 4.89 9.05
C ILE A 99 7.83 5.01 8.26
N MET A 100 7.81 5.77 7.18
CA MET A 100 8.99 6.28 6.50
C MET A 100 9.27 7.72 6.97
N SER A 101 10.53 8.07 7.20
CA SER A 101 10.89 9.42 7.63
C SER A 101 12.34 9.79 7.29
N ASP A 102 12.57 11.08 6.99
CA ASP A 102 13.88 11.68 6.80
C ASP A 102 14.50 12.25 8.08
N ARG A 103 13.91 11.90 9.25
CA ARG A 103 14.38 12.36 10.56
C ARG A 103 15.82 11.94 10.87
N PRO A 104 16.57 12.72 11.66
CA PRO A 104 17.96 12.41 11.99
C PRO A 104 18.09 11.12 12.82
N GLY A 105 19.20 10.43 12.62
CA GLY A 105 19.50 9.15 13.28
C GLY A 105 19.23 7.94 12.42
N GLY A 106 18.77 8.13 11.18
CA GLY A 106 18.69 7.11 10.14
C GLY A 106 20.03 6.80 9.50
N LYS A 107 20.00 5.94 8.48
CA LYS A 107 21.18 5.53 7.69
C LYS A 107 21.23 6.18 6.33
N GLY A 108 20.07 6.41 5.72
CA GLY A 108 19.87 6.93 4.36
C GLY A 108 19.21 8.30 4.32
N SER A 109 18.68 8.64 3.15
CA SER A 109 17.92 9.89 2.95
C SER A 109 16.49 9.77 3.48
N MET A 110 15.92 8.59 3.40
CA MET A 110 14.65 8.15 3.97
C MET A 110 14.86 6.77 4.54
N ASP A 111 14.39 6.53 5.73
CA ASP A 111 14.50 5.26 6.43
C ASP A 111 13.14 4.81 6.97
N LEU A 112 13.05 3.53 7.25
CA LEU A 112 11.93 2.91 7.94
C LEU A 112 12.12 3.05 9.45
N TRP A 113 11.06 3.49 10.12
CA TRP A 113 11.00 3.70 11.57
C TRP A 113 9.83 2.95 12.14
N VAL A 114 9.89 2.63 13.42
CA VAL A 114 8.80 1.98 14.13
C VAL A 114 8.52 2.69 15.45
N SER A 115 7.24 2.93 15.72
CA SER A 115 6.74 3.41 16.99
C SER A 115 5.95 2.31 17.69
N SER A 116 6.12 2.19 19.00
CA SER A 116 5.33 1.25 19.81
C SER A 116 4.14 1.96 20.44
N ARG A 117 2.97 1.30 20.46
CA ARG A 117 1.79 1.80 21.16
C ARG A 117 2.05 1.81 22.66
N ILE A 118 1.71 2.92 23.30
CA ILE A 118 1.77 3.11 24.75
C ILE A 118 0.36 3.38 25.29
N GLU A 119 0.21 3.54 26.63
CA GLU A 119 -1.11 3.70 27.27
C GLU A 119 -1.94 4.85 26.67
N ASN A 120 -1.30 5.96 26.28
CA ASN A 120 -1.99 7.14 25.75
C ASN A 120 -1.35 7.59 24.42
N GLY A 121 -1.41 6.76 23.37
CA GLY A 121 -0.92 7.10 22.04
C GLY A 121 0.30 6.26 21.60
N TRP A 122 1.31 6.92 21.06
CA TRP A 122 2.50 6.29 20.47
C TRP A 122 3.77 6.74 21.18
N GLY A 123 4.74 5.84 21.27
CA GLY A 123 6.10 6.19 21.68
C GLY A 123 6.84 6.93 20.54
N SER A 124 7.98 7.56 20.87
CA SER A 124 8.81 8.16 19.82
C SER A 124 9.31 7.09 18.85
N PRO A 125 9.26 7.34 17.53
CA PRO A 125 9.77 6.40 16.53
C PRO A 125 11.26 6.11 16.71
N VAL A 126 11.62 4.84 16.54
CA VAL A 126 13.01 4.36 16.53
C VAL A 126 13.34 3.79 15.16
N ASN A 127 14.60 3.96 14.71
CA ASN A 127 15.04 3.44 13.41
C ASN A 127 14.87 1.92 13.39
N LEU A 128 14.28 1.38 12.31
CA LEU A 128 13.99 -0.05 12.20
C LEU A 128 15.29 -0.83 12.04
N GLU A 129 15.55 -1.75 12.98
CA GLU A 129 16.72 -2.62 12.96
C GLU A 129 16.54 -3.81 12.01
N GLY A 130 17.64 -4.32 11.49
CA GLY A 130 17.67 -5.49 10.59
C GLY A 130 18.19 -5.12 9.21
N PRO A 131 17.78 -5.85 8.16
CA PRO A 131 18.27 -5.65 6.80
C PRO A 131 17.59 -4.49 6.05
N PHE A 132 16.67 -3.78 6.72
CA PHE A 132 15.74 -2.84 6.10
C PHE A 132 16.42 -1.55 5.65
N ASN A 133 17.06 -0.86 6.58
CA ASN A 133 17.64 0.46 6.32
C ASN A 133 19.11 0.38 5.88
N THR A 134 19.45 1.16 4.86
CA THR A 134 20.77 1.26 4.24
C THR A 134 21.18 2.73 4.09
N PRO A 135 22.40 3.05 3.60
CA PRO A 135 22.76 4.43 3.23
C PRO A 135 21.98 5.02 2.04
N TYR A 136 21.01 4.28 1.50
CA TYR A 136 20.16 4.69 0.39
C TYR A 136 18.75 4.99 0.90
N MET A 137 17.77 5.18 -0.01
CA MET A 137 16.36 5.33 0.36
C MET A 137 15.76 3.95 0.59
N ASP A 138 15.10 3.76 1.73
CA ASP A 138 14.38 2.54 2.10
C ASP A 138 12.99 2.94 2.61
N HIS A 139 11.92 2.40 1.98
CA HIS A 139 10.54 2.83 2.23
C HIS A 139 9.49 1.76 1.90
N CYS A 140 8.19 2.06 2.06
CA CYS A 140 7.05 1.22 1.68
C CYS A 140 7.13 -0.21 2.22
N ILE A 141 7.27 -0.40 3.54
CA ILE A 141 7.36 -1.75 4.12
C ILE A 141 5.98 -2.39 4.29
N TYR A 142 5.90 -3.68 3.96
CA TYR A 142 4.75 -4.54 4.20
C TYR A 142 5.20 -5.89 4.74
N PHE A 143 4.29 -6.61 5.38
CA PHE A 143 4.59 -7.92 5.95
C PHE A 143 3.52 -8.95 5.57
N SER A 144 3.92 -10.22 5.46
CA SER A 144 3.03 -11.36 5.30
C SER A 144 3.39 -12.50 6.24
N GLY A 145 2.54 -13.53 6.26
CA GLY A 145 2.64 -14.63 7.21
C GLY A 145 1.90 -14.35 8.53
N ASP A 146 1.52 -15.41 9.25
CA ASP A 146 0.71 -15.32 10.46
C ASP A 146 1.37 -14.50 11.59
N ASN A 147 2.71 -14.48 11.61
CA ASN A 147 3.51 -13.75 12.61
C ASN A 147 4.43 -12.72 11.95
N TRP A 148 4.08 -12.25 10.76
CA TRP A 148 4.93 -11.32 10.03
C TRP A 148 6.36 -11.83 9.83
N GLU A 149 6.45 -13.05 9.26
CA GLU A 149 7.74 -13.71 9.01
C GLU A 149 8.37 -13.30 7.67
N ILE A 150 7.61 -12.69 6.77
CA ILE A 150 8.12 -12.21 5.48
C ILE A 150 7.88 -10.71 5.40
N ALA A 151 8.93 -9.94 5.14
CA ALA A 151 8.87 -8.52 4.87
C ALA A 151 9.13 -8.26 3.39
N TYR A 152 8.41 -7.27 2.84
CA TYR A 152 8.62 -6.69 1.53
C TYR A 152 8.77 -5.19 1.70
N TRP A 153 9.73 -4.58 1.04
CA TRP A 153 9.92 -3.13 1.07
C TRP A 153 10.60 -2.63 -0.18
N THR A 154 10.51 -1.36 -0.43
CA THR A 154 11.18 -0.69 -1.55
C THR A 154 12.54 -0.16 -1.11
N SER A 155 13.53 -0.29 -1.99
CA SER A 155 14.87 0.25 -1.73
C SER A 155 15.60 0.64 -3.01
N THR A 156 16.34 1.75 -2.93
CA THR A 156 17.26 2.18 -4.00
C THR A 156 18.68 1.66 -3.80
N ARG A 157 18.87 0.62 -2.96
CA ARG A 157 20.17 0.00 -2.70
C ARG A 157 20.77 -0.64 -3.95
N PRO A 158 22.12 -0.70 -4.10
CA PRO A 158 22.76 -1.36 -5.22
C PRO A 158 22.40 -2.84 -5.34
N GLY A 159 22.33 -3.31 -6.58
CA GLY A 159 22.04 -4.72 -6.90
C GLY A 159 20.60 -4.96 -7.33
N GLY A 160 19.82 -3.91 -7.54
CA GLY A 160 18.50 -3.94 -8.16
C GLY A 160 18.56 -3.84 -9.69
N TYR A 161 17.39 -3.69 -10.30
CA TYR A 161 17.18 -3.59 -11.74
C TYR A 161 16.92 -2.14 -12.16
N GLY A 162 16.13 -1.38 -11.37
CA GLY A 162 15.74 0.00 -11.60
C GLY A 162 16.29 0.97 -10.57
N ALA A 163 15.60 2.10 -10.39
CA ALA A 163 15.91 3.05 -9.34
C ALA A 163 15.29 2.60 -8.00
N ASN A 164 14.00 2.25 -8.01
CA ASN A 164 13.30 1.64 -6.89
C ASN A 164 13.00 0.17 -7.22
N ASP A 165 13.40 -0.72 -6.35
CA ASP A 165 13.14 -2.15 -6.46
C ASP A 165 12.47 -2.68 -5.20
N ILE A 166 11.66 -3.72 -5.33
CA ILE A 166 11.10 -4.47 -4.22
C ILE A 166 12.12 -5.50 -3.72
N TRP A 167 12.39 -5.44 -2.42
CA TRP A 167 13.25 -6.36 -1.70
C TRP A 167 12.43 -7.15 -0.68
N THR A 168 12.91 -8.32 -0.31
CA THR A 168 12.28 -9.18 0.67
C THR A 168 13.29 -9.73 1.67
N SER A 169 12.81 -10.07 2.86
CA SER A 169 13.55 -10.82 3.88
C SER A 169 12.60 -11.73 4.63
N GLU A 170 13.10 -12.90 5.02
CA GLU A 170 12.40 -13.83 5.88
C GLU A 170 12.92 -13.72 7.31
N LYS A 171 12.03 -13.94 8.29
CA LYS A 171 12.36 -13.99 9.70
C LYS A 171 12.46 -15.43 10.15
N ILE A 172 13.67 -15.95 10.36
CA ILE A 172 13.93 -17.31 10.80
C ILE A 172 14.35 -17.28 12.28
N ASP A 173 13.66 -18.05 13.13
CA ASP A 173 13.91 -18.10 14.57
C ASP A 173 13.95 -16.71 15.24
N GLY A 174 13.07 -15.79 14.77
CA GLY A 174 12.97 -14.43 15.27
C GLY A 174 14.01 -13.45 14.73
N VAL A 175 14.90 -13.88 13.83
CA VAL A 175 15.97 -13.05 13.23
C VAL A 175 15.71 -12.83 11.75
N TRP A 176 15.65 -11.56 11.34
CA TRP A 176 15.56 -11.19 9.93
C TRP A 176 16.83 -11.57 9.17
N GLN A 177 16.66 -12.23 8.04
CA GLN A 177 17.74 -12.65 7.16
C GLN A 177 18.20 -11.47 6.28
N GLU A 178 19.27 -11.68 5.51
CA GLU A 178 19.75 -10.69 4.54
C GLU A 178 18.64 -10.35 3.50
N ALA A 179 18.64 -9.10 3.05
CA ALA A 179 17.72 -8.64 2.01
C ALA A 179 18.00 -9.33 0.67
N VAL A 180 16.94 -9.79 0.01
CA VAL A 180 17.00 -10.41 -1.32
C VAL A 180 16.15 -9.59 -2.28
N ASN A 181 16.71 -9.21 -3.44
CA ASN A 181 15.93 -8.59 -4.52
C ASN A 181 14.92 -9.59 -5.08
N MET A 182 13.68 -9.17 -5.31
CA MET A 182 12.62 -10.08 -5.77
C MET A 182 12.75 -10.54 -7.23
N GLY A 183 13.74 -10.04 -7.95
CA GLY A 183 14.07 -10.51 -9.29
C GLY A 183 13.20 -9.91 -10.41
N PRO A 184 13.48 -10.30 -11.67
CA PRO A 184 12.98 -9.60 -12.86
C PRO A 184 11.50 -9.82 -13.18
N ASN A 185 10.80 -10.71 -12.50
CA ASN A 185 9.34 -10.86 -12.65
C ASN A 185 8.58 -9.79 -11.86
N ILE A 186 9.24 -9.21 -10.86
CA ILE A 186 8.69 -8.16 -10.00
C ILE A 186 9.34 -6.82 -10.31
N ASN A 187 10.67 -6.79 -10.40
CA ASN A 187 11.46 -5.58 -10.59
C ASN A 187 11.90 -5.42 -12.06
N SER A 188 11.90 -4.21 -12.55
CA SER A 188 12.27 -3.86 -13.93
C SER A 188 13.33 -2.74 -13.97
N GLU A 189 13.63 -2.20 -15.12
CA GLU A 189 14.47 -1.00 -15.26
C GLU A 189 13.76 0.29 -14.84
N PHE A 190 12.46 0.22 -14.51
CA PHE A 190 11.62 1.33 -14.05
C PHE A 190 11.55 1.36 -12.51
N ASP A 191 10.47 1.95 -11.99
CA ASP A 191 10.24 2.09 -10.55
C ASP A 191 9.11 1.16 -10.10
N GLU A 192 9.39 0.28 -9.14
CA GLU A 192 8.42 -0.55 -8.45
C GLU A 192 8.43 -0.23 -6.94
N HIS A 193 7.24 0.00 -6.37
CA HIS A 193 7.08 0.26 -4.94
C HIS A 193 5.71 -0.18 -4.41
N HIS A 194 5.46 -0.04 -3.09
CA HIS A 194 4.21 -0.45 -2.42
C HIS A 194 3.81 -1.90 -2.71
N SER A 195 4.49 -2.85 -2.11
CA SER A 195 4.32 -4.28 -2.34
C SER A 195 3.37 -4.92 -1.31
N LEU A 196 2.06 -4.70 -1.43
CA LEU A 196 1.04 -5.22 -0.51
C LEU A 196 0.77 -6.71 -0.74
N PRO A 197 1.06 -7.61 0.22
CA PRO A 197 0.70 -9.03 0.10
C PRO A 197 -0.79 -9.27 0.39
N SER A 198 -1.39 -10.23 -0.33
CA SER A 198 -2.70 -10.76 0.02
C SER A 198 -2.66 -11.53 1.35
N LYS A 199 -3.82 -11.75 1.99
CA LYS A 199 -3.94 -12.46 3.26
C LYS A 199 -3.29 -13.84 3.27
N ASP A 200 -3.38 -14.58 2.18
CA ASP A 200 -2.81 -15.92 2.03
C ASP A 200 -1.36 -15.91 1.51
N GLY A 201 -0.77 -14.74 1.30
CA GLY A 201 0.58 -14.54 0.80
C GLY A 201 0.81 -15.02 -0.64
N LYS A 202 -0.26 -15.27 -1.42
CA LYS A 202 -0.16 -15.80 -2.79
C LYS A 202 -0.32 -14.77 -3.89
N SER A 203 -0.67 -13.56 -3.55
CA SER A 203 -0.72 -12.42 -4.46
C SER A 203 0.03 -11.25 -3.86
N LEU A 204 0.71 -10.49 -4.67
CA LEU A 204 1.43 -9.28 -4.30
C LEU A 204 0.95 -8.14 -5.19
N TYR A 205 0.35 -7.12 -4.60
CA TYR A 205 -0.11 -5.92 -5.29
C TYR A 205 0.99 -4.86 -5.24
N ILE A 206 1.40 -4.36 -6.40
CA ILE A 206 2.59 -3.55 -6.55
C ILE A 206 2.23 -2.29 -7.33
N THR A 207 2.67 -1.14 -6.87
CA THR A 207 2.66 0.09 -7.66
C THR A 207 3.89 0.10 -8.56
N ALA A 208 3.72 0.36 -9.86
CA ALA A 208 4.83 0.43 -10.80
C ALA A 208 4.60 1.47 -11.91
N ALA A 209 5.68 2.11 -12.37
CA ALA A 209 5.67 3.09 -13.45
C ALA A 209 6.06 2.45 -14.80
N LEU A 210 5.30 1.43 -15.26
CA LEU A 210 5.62 0.70 -16.48
C LEU A 210 5.10 1.41 -17.75
N PRO A 211 5.84 1.38 -18.87
CA PRO A 211 5.47 2.09 -20.10
C PRO A 211 4.14 1.67 -20.73
N GLU A 212 3.69 0.43 -20.47
CA GLU A 212 2.43 -0.13 -20.96
C GLU A 212 1.25 0.10 -20.00
N GLY A 213 1.44 0.87 -18.94
CA GLY A 213 0.40 1.24 -17.99
C GLY A 213 -0.64 2.18 -18.57
N TYR A 214 -1.64 2.53 -17.73
CA TYR A 214 -2.69 3.50 -18.08
C TYR A 214 -2.24 4.93 -17.83
N GLY A 215 -1.41 5.15 -16.79
CA GLY A 215 -1.01 6.47 -16.32
C GLY A 215 0.46 6.60 -15.97
N GLY A 216 0.75 7.45 -15.00
CA GLY A 216 2.11 7.66 -14.50
C GLY A 216 2.61 6.48 -13.67
N GLU A 217 1.81 6.05 -12.73
CA GLU A 217 2.02 4.87 -11.89
C GLU A 217 0.69 4.14 -11.77
N ASP A 218 0.73 2.84 -11.91
CA ASP A 218 -0.42 1.95 -11.89
C ASP A 218 -0.23 0.86 -10.85
N ILE A 219 -1.32 0.26 -10.39
CA ILE A 219 -1.29 -0.91 -9.52
C ILE A 219 -1.38 -2.18 -10.36
N TYR A 220 -0.44 -3.08 -10.11
CA TYR A 220 -0.32 -4.40 -10.73
C TYR A 220 -0.49 -5.49 -9.68
N VAL A 221 -0.69 -6.71 -10.12
CA VAL A 221 -0.68 -7.91 -9.27
C VAL A 221 0.27 -8.96 -9.84
N SER A 222 1.03 -9.61 -8.97
CA SER A 222 1.79 -10.82 -9.26
C SER A 222 1.27 -11.96 -8.39
N TYR A 223 1.35 -13.20 -8.93
CA TYR A 223 0.89 -14.40 -8.26
C TYR A 223 2.05 -15.34 -7.94
N LEU A 224 2.05 -15.87 -6.72
CA LEU A 224 3.02 -16.90 -6.33
C LEU A 224 2.63 -18.23 -6.98
N GLU A 225 3.43 -18.68 -7.93
CA GLU A 225 3.22 -19.91 -8.66
C GLU A 225 3.60 -21.15 -7.82
N PRO A 226 3.09 -22.36 -8.15
CA PRO A 226 3.39 -23.58 -7.39
C PRO A 226 4.88 -23.96 -7.30
N ASN A 227 5.71 -23.43 -8.18
CA ASN A 227 7.17 -23.60 -8.17
C ASN A 227 7.90 -22.64 -7.23
N GLY A 228 7.16 -21.75 -6.52
CA GLY A 228 7.70 -20.74 -5.62
C GLY A 228 8.22 -19.48 -6.31
N ILE A 229 7.93 -19.30 -7.60
CA ILE A 229 8.33 -18.12 -8.38
C ILE A 229 7.11 -17.20 -8.54
N TRP A 230 7.30 -15.90 -8.38
CA TRP A 230 6.29 -14.90 -8.68
C TRP A 230 6.08 -14.77 -10.20
N SER A 231 4.83 -14.63 -10.63
CA SER A 231 4.50 -14.38 -12.04
C SER A 231 4.96 -12.98 -12.47
N ASP A 232 4.99 -12.74 -13.77
CA ASP A 232 5.07 -11.37 -14.28
C ASP A 232 3.92 -10.53 -13.77
N LEU A 233 4.11 -9.19 -13.73
CA LEU A 233 3.11 -8.23 -13.29
C LEU A 233 1.93 -8.16 -14.25
N VAL A 234 0.72 -8.20 -13.73
CA VAL A 234 -0.53 -8.02 -14.46
C VAL A 234 -1.21 -6.74 -13.99
N ASN A 235 -1.46 -5.80 -14.90
CA ASN A 235 -2.14 -4.53 -14.59
C ASN A 235 -3.57 -4.79 -14.09
N LEU A 236 -4.00 -4.11 -13.02
CA LEU A 236 -5.35 -4.27 -12.45
C LEU A 236 -6.48 -3.74 -13.33
N GLY A 237 -6.14 -3.05 -14.42
CA GLY A 237 -7.13 -2.57 -15.38
C GLY A 237 -7.78 -1.24 -15.00
N PRO A 238 -8.68 -0.75 -15.88
CA PRO A 238 -9.22 0.62 -15.81
C PRO A 238 -10.20 0.86 -14.65
N GLU A 239 -10.58 -0.17 -13.92
CA GLU A 239 -11.40 -0.03 -12.70
C GLU A 239 -10.57 0.53 -11.54
N VAL A 240 -9.26 0.24 -11.53
CA VAL A 240 -8.32 0.74 -10.53
C VAL A 240 -7.42 1.81 -11.12
N ASN A 241 -6.84 1.54 -12.29
CA ASN A 241 -5.83 2.39 -12.90
C ASN A 241 -6.43 3.37 -13.91
N THR A 242 -5.95 4.61 -13.92
CA THR A 242 -6.43 5.71 -14.78
C THR A 242 -5.26 6.36 -15.54
N GLU A 243 -5.54 7.42 -16.28
CA GLU A 243 -4.51 8.24 -16.92
C GLU A 243 -3.65 9.06 -15.94
N THR A 244 -4.04 9.10 -14.66
CA THR A 244 -3.27 9.72 -13.58
C THR A 244 -2.47 8.66 -12.79
N ALA A 245 -1.84 9.05 -11.69
CA ALA A 245 -1.18 8.08 -10.82
C ALA A 245 -2.19 7.42 -9.87
N ASP A 246 -2.15 6.09 -9.79
CA ASP A 246 -2.93 5.24 -8.91
C ASP A 246 -1.98 4.36 -8.09
N ARG A 247 -1.96 4.49 -6.74
CA ARG A 247 -0.88 3.97 -5.88
C ARG A 247 -1.38 3.41 -4.56
N CYS A 248 -0.42 2.95 -3.75
CA CYS A 248 -0.53 2.68 -2.32
C CYS A 248 -1.72 1.77 -1.97
N PRO A 249 -1.71 0.53 -2.51
CA PRO A 249 -2.78 -0.42 -2.27
C PRO A 249 -2.91 -0.77 -0.78
N ALA A 250 -4.14 -0.92 -0.29
CA ALA A 250 -4.43 -1.39 1.05
C ALA A 250 -5.71 -2.25 1.08
N PHE A 251 -5.86 -3.10 2.09
CA PHE A 251 -7.08 -3.87 2.30
C PHE A 251 -7.88 -3.34 3.48
N SER A 252 -9.22 -3.45 3.40
CA SER A 252 -10.03 -3.42 4.62
C SER A 252 -9.68 -4.58 5.53
N PRO A 253 -9.91 -4.49 6.86
CA PRO A 253 -9.57 -5.55 7.81
C PRO A 253 -10.24 -6.90 7.52
N ASP A 254 -11.42 -6.88 6.91
CA ASP A 254 -12.19 -8.06 6.50
C ASP A 254 -11.88 -8.54 5.08
N TYR A 255 -10.99 -7.84 4.37
CA TYR A 255 -10.62 -8.10 2.96
C TYR A 255 -11.81 -8.01 1.99
N SER A 256 -12.84 -7.25 2.32
CA SER A 256 -13.97 -7.01 1.41
C SER A 256 -13.72 -5.86 0.45
N LEU A 257 -12.89 -4.90 0.84
CA LEU A 257 -12.55 -3.70 0.07
C LEU A 257 -11.04 -3.63 -0.21
N PHE A 258 -10.73 -3.10 -1.39
CA PHE A 258 -9.38 -2.76 -1.82
C PHE A 258 -9.30 -1.25 -1.96
N TYR A 259 -8.43 -0.62 -1.18
CA TYR A 259 -8.18 0.82 -1.17
C TYR A 259 -6.94 1.15 -1.98
N PHE A 260 -6.91 2.35 -2.49
CA PHE A 260 -5.76 2.93 -3.17
C PHE A 260 -5.87 4.45 -3.16
N ASP A 261 -4.79 5.16 -3.38
CA ASP A 261 -4.81 6.60 -3.61
C ASP A 261 -4.79 6.91 -5.11
N SER A 262 -5.42 8.02 -5.48
CA SER A 262 -5.54 8.42 -6.88
C SER A 262 -5.73 9.93 -7.04
N GLU A 263 -5.15 10.45 -8.11
CA GLU A 263 -5.31 11.84 -8.58
C GLU A 263 -6.47 11.98 -9.58
N ARG A 264 -7.32 10.94 -9.71
CA ARG A 264 -8.46 10.92 -10.64
C ARG A 264 -9.46 12.04 -10.39
N SER A 265 -10.15 12.45 -11.46
CA SER A 265 -11.21 13.44 -11.37
C SER A 265 -12.38 12.98 -10.48
N GLY A 266 -13.02 13.93 -9.81
CA GLY A 266 -14.16 13.66 -8.91
C GLY A 266 -13.78 13.48 -7.45
N GLY A 267 -12.50 13.62 -7.10
CA GLY A 267 -12.02 13.70 -5.74
C GLY A 267 -12.23 15.07 -5.10
N LYS A 268 -11.80 15.22 -3.86
CA LYS A 268 -11.84 16.49 -3.10
C LYS A 268 -10.57 17.30 -3.21
N GLY A 269 -9.41 16.60 -3.26
CA GLY A 269 -8.10 17.18 -3.15
C GLY A 269 -7.17 16.91 -4.33
N GLU A 270 -5.89 17.07 -4.04
CA GLU A 270 -4.82 16.82 -5.00
C GLU A 270 -4.65 15.31 -5.23
N LYS A 271 -4.83 14.52 -4.18
CA LYS A 271 -4.81 13.07 -4.16
C LYS A 271 -5.74 12.59 -3.07
N ASP A 272 -6.61 11.65 -3.38
CA ASP A 272 -7.63 11.12 -2.51
C ASP A 272 -7.51 9.61 -2.35
N ILE A 273 -8.01 9.10 -1.23
CA ILE A 273 -8.20 7.66 -1.01
C ILE A 273 -9.52 7.22 -1.63
N TRP A 274 -9.45 6.16 -2.44
CA TRP A 274 -10.57 5.52 -3.12
C TRP A 274 -10.63 4.04 -2.77
N TYR A 275 -11.75 3.39 -3.03
CA TYR A 275 -11.87 1.95 -2.86
C TYR A 275 -12.81 1.30 -3.86
N VAL A 276 -12.59 0.01 -4.08
CA VAL A 276 -13.45 -0.89 -4.86
C VAL A 276 -13.74 -2.16 -4.05
N PRO A 277 -14.83 -2.92 -4.32
CA PRO A 277 -14.97 -4.26 -3.79
C PRO A 277 -13.81 -5.15 -4.23
N TYR A 278 -13.14 -5.82 -3.28
CA TYR A 278 -11.98 -6.67 -3.61
C TYR A 278 -12.34 -7.80 -4.57
N ASP A 279 -13.56 -8.33 -4.50
CA ASP A 279 -14.06 -9.38 -5.42
C ASP A 279 -14.03 -8.96 -6.90
N SER A 280 -14.04 -7.66 -7.19
CA SER A 280 -13.98 -7.16 -8.57
C SER A 280 -12.59 -7.30 -9.21
N ILE A 281 -11.53 -7.34 -8.41
CA ILE A 281 -10.14 -7.33 -8.89
C ILE A 281 -9.35 -8.59 -8.58
N ARG A 282 -9.75 -9.41 -7.61
CA ARG A 282 -8.95 -10.55 -7.10
C ARG A 282 -8.66 -11.66 -8.11
N ASN A 283 -9.32 -11.71 -9.26
CA ASN A 283 -9.17 -12.74 -10.27
C ASN A 283 -8.66 -12.20 -11.62
N ILE A 284 -8.05 -11.03 -11.63
CA ILE A 284 -7.43 -10.45 -12.82
C ILE A 284 -6.20 -11.32 -13.17
N ARG A 285 -6.15 -11.84 -14.42
CA ARG A 285 -5.07 -12.70 -14.93
C ARG A 285 -4.74 -12.37 -16.37
#